data_d3bdb7c0b8d8ec15e2bf7d765155930b
#
_entry.id   d3bdb7c0b8d8ec15e2bf7d765155930b
#
_cell.length_a   1.000
_cell.length_b   1.000
_cell.length_c   1.000
_cell.angle_alpha   90.00
_cell.angle_beta   90.00
_cell.angle_gamma   90.00
#
_symmetry.space_group_name_H-M   'P 1'
#
loop_
_entity.id
_entity.type
_entity.pdbx_description
1 polymer ?
#
loop_
_entity_poly.entity_id
_entity_poly.type
_entity_poly.pdbx_seq_one_letter_code
_entity_poly.pdbx_strand_id
1 'polypeptide(L)'
;MKKLFIALLAALLLAFAACAAPQQETAAPEPAQSEPASAVSWDDLTFDRTLPLQYATQFSVSYAGEDYTRLTIGDDQTFLVVAGDAPVPDGVPADVTVLTRPLSHIYLVATAAMDYFRQLDAIDAIALSGQKEADWYIDEAKAAMQAGTMVYAGKYSAPDYETILAVGCDLAIENTMIYHTPEVIEQLERIGVPVLIERSSYEPEPLGRMEWLKLYAALLGREDAACAYYDDLIAALAPVLDQEPTGQTVAFFYITTSGAVNVRKSGDYIAKAIRMAGGEYVSFDESGEENALSTMTIQMESFYDTALDADVLIYNSTIDGGITSIDELLAKSPLFADFKAVQTGNVWCITKNFYQESLALGDMILDVHAVLNNPDAADLRFLKKLS
;
A
#
# COMPACT_ATOMS: atom_id res chain seq x y z
N MET A 1 -54.89 50.04 -12.31
CA MET A 1 -55.99 50.62 -11.54
C MET A 1 -55.68 50.42 -10.06
N LYS A 2 -55.32 51.53 -9.47
CA LYS A 2 -55.93 52.13 -8.30
C LYS A 2 -55.90 51.22 -7.05
N LYS A 3 -54.98 51.51 -6.15
CA LYS A 3 -55.22 52.43 -5.00
C LYS A 3 -55.95 51.78 -3.83
N LEU A 4 -55.28 51.79 -2.71
CA LEU A 4 -55.74 52.32 -1.45
C LEU A 4 -56.42 51.33 -0.50
N PHE A 5 -55.83 51.10 0.66
CA PHE A 5 -56.36 51.66 1.90
C PHE A 5 -55.30 51.71 2.98
N ILE A 6 -54.99 52.91 3.35
CA ILE A 6 -54.31 53.37 4.53
C ILE A 6 -55.40 53.57 5.60
N ALA A 7 -55.03 53.38 6.82
CA ALA A 7 -55.45 54.08 8.01
C ALA A 7 -56.38 53.34 8.99
N LEU A 8 -56.07 53.69 10.14
CA LEU A 8 -56.82 53.84 11.42
C LEU A 8 -56.60 52.65 12.39
N LEU A 9 -56.26 52.87 13.66
CA LEU A 9 -56.28 54.00 14.49
C LEU A 9 -55.47 53.74 15.74
N ALA A 10 -54.88 54.77 16.22
CA ALA A 10 -54.28 54.91 17.53
C ALA A 10 -55.34 54.94 18.68
N ALA A 11 -54.83 54.67 19.85
CA ALA A 11 -55.38 55.04 21.15
C ALA A 11 -56.33 54.06 21.85
N LEU A 12 -55.76 53.38 22.86
CA LEU A 12 -56.36 53.48 24.21
C LEU A 12 -55.23 53.30 25.26
N LEU A 13 -54.80 54.47 25.79
CA LEU A 13 -54.16 54.63 27.10
C LEU A 13 -55.23 54.54 28.16
N LEU A 14 -55.13 53.63 29.12
CA LEU A 14 -55.61 53.90 30.50
C LEU A 14 -55.02 52.87 31.47
N ALA A 15 -54.37 53.39 32.41
CA ALA A 15 -53.74 52.94 33.62
C ALA A 15 -54.39 51.75 34.36
N PHE A 16 -53.55 50.82 34.77
CA PHE A 16 -53.67 50.15 36.07
C PHE A 16 -52.31 50.12 36.76
N ALA A 17 -52.17 50.98 37.78
CA ALA A 17 -51.13 50.86 38.79
C ALA A 17 -51.50 49.70 39.71
N ALA A 18 -50.69 48.66 39.76
CA ALA A 18 -50.72 47.64 40.80
C ALA A 18 -49.28 47.22 41.13
N CYS A 19 -48.96 47.34 42.43
CA CYS A 19 -47.73 46.96 43.08
C CYS A 19 -47.04 45.73 42.52
N ALA A 20 -45.79 45.89 42.04
CA ALA A 20 -44.89 44.80 41.81
C ALA A 20 -43.71 44.84 42.77
N ALA A 21 -43.58 43.80 43.56
CA ALA A 21 -42.36 43.52 44.32
C ALA A 21 -41.18 43.30 43.36
N PRO A 22 -39.94 43.59 43.76
CA PRO A 22 -38.79 43.38 42.89
C PRO A 22 -38.61 41.87 42.63
N GLN A 23 -38.82 41.46 41.39
CA GLN A 23 -38.32 40.13 40.89
C GLN A 23 -36.83 40.21 40.74
N GLN A 24 -36.14 39.35 41.46
CA GLN A 24 -34.74 39.05 41.24
C GLN A 24 -34.62 38.47 39.83
N GLU A 25 -33.94 39.20 38.97
CA GLU A 25 -33.48 38.72 37.66
C GLU A 25 -32.50 37.56 37.89
N THR A 26 -32.95 36.33 37.69
CA THR A 26 -32.06 35.16 37.58
C THR A 26 -31.27 35.34 36.29
N ALA A 27 -29.99 35.70 36.44
CA ALA A 27 -29.05 35.69 35.33
C ALA A 27 -29.11 34.31 34.63
N ALA A 28 -29.28 34.37 33.32
CA ALA A 28 -29.13 33.19 32.49
C ALA A 28 -27.71 32.57 32.73
N PRO A 29 -27.56 31.25 32.80
CA PRO A 29 -26.23 30.66 32.93
C PRO A 29 -25.39 31.12 31.74
N GLU A 30 -24.26 31.76 32.02
CA GLU A 30 -23.20 31.95 31.02
C GLU A 30 -22.89 30.60 30.35
N PRO A 31 -22.72 30.55 29.01
CA PRO A 31 -22.26 29.36 28.37
C PRO A 31 -20.95 28.97 29.03
N ALA A 32 -20.88 27.72 29.51
CA ALA A 32 -19.68 27.17 30.07
C ALA A 32 -18.54 27.38 29.04
N GLN A 33 -17.57 28.20 29.42
CA GLN A 33 -16.31 28.26 28.70
C GLN A 33 -15.72 26.86 28.76
N SER A 34 -15.65 26.18 27.62
CA SER A 34 -14.83 24.96 27.48
C SER A 34 -13.43 25.40 27.94
N GLU A 35 -12.93 24.78 29.00
CA GLU A 35 -11.52 24.91 29.39
C GLU A 35 -10.69 24.60 28.14
N PRO A 36 -9.65 25.38 27.80
CA PRO A 36 -8.76 25.03 26.72
C PRO A 36 -8.16 23.66 27.07
N ALA A 37 -8.27 22.72 26.15
CA ALA A 37 -7.62 21.42 26.30
C ALA A 37 -6.18 21.68 26.76
N SER A 38 -5.76 21.06 27.87
CA SER A 38 -4.42 21.29 28.40
C SER A 38 -3.42 20.95 27.29
N ALA A 39 -2.50 21.88 27.02
CA ALA A 39 -1.46 21.67 26.01
C ALA A 39 -0.66 20.41 26.38
N VAL A 40 -0.56 19.47 25.46
CA VAL A 40 0.25 18.26 25.61
C VAL A 40 1.65 18.58 25.09
N SER A 41 2.70 18.22 25.83
CA SER A 41 4.08 18.37 25.37
C SER A 41 4.56 17.05 24.75
N TRP A 42 5.39 17.14 23.71
CA TRP A 42 6.09 15.98 23.16
C TRP A 42 6.89 15.21 24.22
N ASP A 43 7.53 15.94 25.15
CA ASP A 43 8.34 15.34 26.21
C ASP A 43 7.51 14.56 27.26
N ASP A 44 6.20 14.80 27.31
CA ASP A 44 5.27 14.07 28.19
C ASP A 44 4.74 12.78 27.53
N LEU A 45 4.94 12.60 26.21
CA LEU A 45 4.50 11.40 25.52
C LEU A 45 5.38 10.21 25.85
N THR A 46 4.79 9.15 26.38
CA THR A 46 5.47 7.89 26.63
C THR A 46 4.98 6.82 25.65
N PHE A 47 5.82 6.45 24.68
CA PHE A 47 5.51 5.41 23.69
C PHE A 47 5.85 4.03 24.27
N ASP A 48 4.99 3.52 25.13
CA ASP A 48 5.22 2.29 25.93
C ASP A 48 4.54 1.04 25.36
N ARG A 49 3.66 1.18 24.35
CA ARG A 49 3.04 0.08 23.64
C ARG A 49 3.56 0.03 22.21
N THR A 50 3.89 -1.15 21.72
CA THR A 50 4.32 -1.36 20.33
C THR A 50 3.40 -2.33 19.62
N LEU A 51 3.21 -2.14 18.32
CA LEU A 51 2.51 -3.08 17.46
C LEU A 51 3.43 -4.30 17.22
N PRO A 52 3.00 -5.52 17.54
CA PRO A 52 3.83 -6.71 17.31
C PRO A 52 3.93 -7.00 15.80
N LEU A 53 5.17 -7.11 15.31
CA LEU A 53 5.50 -7.53 13.97
C LEU A 53 6.20 -8.89 14.01
N GLN A 54 5.91 -9.77 13.05
CA GLN A 54 6.46 -11.11 12.97
C GLN A 54 7.58 -11.21 11.93
N TYR A 55 7.44 -10.54 10.81
CA TYR A 55 8.32 -10.66 9.64
C TYR A 55 8.81 -9.31 9.11
N ALA A 56 7.99 -8.26 9.22
CA ALA A 56 8.36 -6.94 8.72
C ALA A 56 9.51 -6.34 9.52
N THR A 57 10.46 -5.76 8.80
CA THR A 57 11.69 -5.17 9.36
C THR A 57 11.91 -3.72 8.96
N GLN A 58 11.15 -3.23 7.98
CA GLN A 58 11.34 -1.90 7.42
C GLN A 58 10.47 -0.84 8.09
N PHE A 59 9.64 -1.20 9.07
CA PHE A 59 8.87 -0.23 9.84
C PHE A 59 8.68 -0.68 11.30
N SER A 60 8.30 0.26 12.14
CA SER A 60 7.80 0.00 13.49
C SER A 60 6.67 0.96 13.83
N VAL A 61 5.80 0.53 14.75
CA VAL A 61 4.67 1.33 15.24
C VAL A 61 4.69 1.31 16.77
N SER A 62 4.58 2.47 17.37
CA SER A 62 4.47 2.62 18.83
C SER A 62 3.40 3.65 19.19
N TYR A 63 2.85 3.51 20.37
CA TYR A 63 1.69 4.28 20.83
C TYR A 63 1.95 4.94 22.16
N ALA A 64 1.50 6.19 22.30
CA ALA A 64 1.39 6.89 23.57
C ALA A 64 -0.10 7.16 23.85
N GLY A 65 -0.69 6.36 24.73
CA GLY A 65 -2.13 6.31 24.92
C GLY A 65 -2.87 5.81 23.69
N GLU A 66 -4.10 6.33 23.49
CA GLU A 66 -4.93 6.03 22.32
C GLU A 66 -4.84 7.10 21.22
N ASP A 67 -4.28 8.26 21.55
CA ASP A 67 -4.35 9.46 20.72
C ASP A 67 -3.12 9.64 19.82
N TYR A 68 -1.98 9.07 20.18
CA TYR A 68 -0.71 9.31 19.50
C TYR A 68 -0.06 8.02 19.03
N THR A 69 0.10 7.92 17.73
CA THR A 69 0.76 6.79 17.08
C THR A 69 2.05 7.28 16.42
N ARG A 70 3.18 6.69 16.77
CA ARG A 70 4.46 6.95 16.11
C ARG A 70 4.75 5.84 15.13
N LEU A 71 4.91 6.22 13.86
CA LEU A 71 5.37 5.34 12.78
C LEU A 71 6.82 5.66 12.48
N THR A 72 7.67 4.65 12.37
CA THR A 72 9.04 4.79 11.89
C THR A 72 9.22 3.88 10.68
N ILE A 73 9.72 4.41 9.56
CA ILE A 73 9.91 3.67 8.32
C ILE A 73 11.37 3.79 7.91
N GLY A 74 12.06 2.65 7.81
CA GLY A 74 13.50 2.63 7.63
C GLY A 74 14.20 3.35 8.79
N ASP A 75 15.32 4.01 8.47
CA ASP A 75 16.13 4.76 9.44
C ASP A 75 15.88 6.28 9.38
N ASP A 76 15.06 6.75 8.43
CA ASP A 76 15.02 8.15 8.02
C ASP A 76 13.64 8.80 8.04
N GLN A 77 12.56 8.06 8.25
CA GLN A 77 11.21 8.63 8.26
C GLN A 77 10.51 8.36 9.60
N THR A 78 10.11 9.41 10.27
CA THR A 78 9.31 9.31 11.51
C THR A 78 8.07 10.19 11.40
N PHE A 79 6.90 9.60 11.68
CA PHE A 79 5.61 10.28 11.68
C PHE A 79 4.98 10.17 13.06
N LEU A 80 4.35 11.26 13.48
CA LEU A 80 3.41 11.28 14.59
C LEU A 80 1.99 11.39 14.01
N VAL A 81 1.21 10.34 14.13
CA VAL A 81 -0.20 10.33 13.74
C VAL A 81 -1.02 10.66 14.99
N VAL A 82 -1.74 11.77 14.94
CA VAL A 82 -2.57 12.28 16.01
C VAL A 82 -4.03 11.92 15.74
N ALA A 83 -4.75 11.39 16.73
CA ALA A 83 -6.20 11.16 16.63
C ALA A 83 -6.95 12.49 16.43
N GLY A 84 -8.04 12.49 15.66
CA GLY A 84 -8.68 13.70 15.15
C GLY A 84 -9.05 14.78 16.18
N ASP A 85 -9.45 14.33 17.37
CA ASP A 85 -9.87 15.25 18.44
C ASP A 85 -8.75 15.58 19.45
N ALA A 86 -7.59 14.94 19.33
CA ALA A 86 -6.45 15.13 20.21
C ALA A 86 -5.65 16.38 19.81
N PRO A 87 -5.08 17.13 20.77
CA PRO A 87 -4.21 18.24 20.45
C PRO A 87 -2.88 17.77 19.85
N VAL A 88 -2.37 18.51 18.88
CA VAL A 88 -1.00 18.30 18.41
C VAL A 88 -0.05 18.70 19.54
N PRO A 89 0.90 17.86 19.95
CA PRO A 89 1.81 18.17 21.04
C PRO A 89 2.73 19.35 20.71
N ASP A 90 3.00 20.17 21.72
CA ASP A 90 4.03 21.19 21.63
C ASP A 90 5.43 20.56 21.65
N GLY A 91 6.36 21.15 20.90
CA GLY A 91 7.76 20.72 20.92
C GLY A 91 8.06 19.43 20.15
N VAL A 92 7.20 19.02 19.20
CA VAL A 92 7.52 17.90 18.29
C VAL A 92 8.83 18.18 17.56
N PRO A 93 9.80 17.24 17.53
CA PRO A 93 11.07 17.41 16.82
C PRO A 93 10.87 17.72 15.32
N ALA A 94 11.77 18.52 14.76
CA ALA A 94 11.65 18.98 13.38
C ALA A 94 11.79 17.86 12.32
N ASP A 95 12.35 16.72 12.71
CA ASP A 95 12.49 15.52 11.90
C ASP A 95 11.31 14.55 12.04
N VAL A 96 10.30 14.91 12.83
CA VAL A 96 9.06 14.15 12.99
C VAL A 96 7.94 14.85 12.23
N THR A 97 7.38 14.18 11.24
CA THR A 97 6.25 14.67 10.45
C THR A 97 4.94 14.41 11.19
N VAL A 98 4.15 15.46 11.43
CA VAL A 98 2.85 15.33 12.11
C VAL A 98 1.75 15.12 11.07
N LEU A 99 0.93 14.10 11.28
CA LEU A 99 -0.27 13.79 10.52
C LEU A 99 -1.46 13.76 11.48
N THR A 100 -2.60 14.29 11.06
CA THR A 100 -3.83 14.29 11.89
C THR A 100 -4.90 13.45 11.19
N ARG A 101 -5.48 12.49 11.88
CA ARG A 101 -6.62 11.69 11.38
C ARG A 101 -7.93 12.48 11.43
N PRO A 102 -8.90 12.27 10.52
CA PRO A 102 -8.83 11.34 9.41
C PRO A 102 -7.99 11.89 8.24
N LEU A 103 -7.22 11.00 7.60
CA LEU A 103 -6.61 11.29 6.29
C LEU A 103 -7.65 10.97 5.21
N SER A 104 -7.94 11.93 4.34
CA SER A 104 -9.02 11.81 3.33
C SER A 104 -8.66 12.30 1.94
N HIS A 105 -7.48 12.90 1.78
CA HIS A 105 -6.99 13.41 0.51
C HIS A 105 -5.58 12.92 0.20
N ILE A 106 -5.39 11.60 0.33
CA ILE A 106 -4.10 10.97 0.06
C ILE A 106 -3.80 10.99 -1.43
N TYR A 107 -2.57 11.37 -1.79
CA TYR A 107 -1.98 11.15 -3.11
C TYR A 107 -1.20 9.84 -3.11
N LEU A 108 -1.75 8.78 -3.73
CA LEU A 108 -1.14 7.46 -3.77
C LEU A 108 -0.39 7.23 -5.08
N VAL A 109 0.93 7.16 -4.99
CA VAL A 109 1.85 6.86 -6.09
C VAL A 109 2.42 5.45 -5.98
N ALA A 110 2.60 4.95 -4.76
CA ALA A 110 3.00 3.58 -4.47
C ALA A 110 1.88 2.59 -4.81
N THR A 111 1.84 2.11 -6.06
CA THR A 111 0.75 1.25 -6.57
C THR A 111 0.49 0.00 -5.73
N ALA A 112 1.55 -0.59 -5.18
CA ALA A 112 1.47 -1.77 -4.31
C ALA A 112 0.66 -1.50 -3.03
N ALA A 113 0.63 -0.25 -2.55
CA ALA A 113 -0.09 0.12 -1.33
C ALA A 113 -1.61 0.17 -1.52
N MET A 114 -2.13 0.29 -2.75
CA MET A 114 -3.58 0.29 -3.02
C MET A 114 -4.27 -0.95 -2.43
N ASP A 115 -3.61 -2.10 -2.46
CA ASP A 115 -4.16 -3.35 -1.94
C ASP A 115 -4.37 -3.32 -0.42
N TYR A 116 -3.49 -2.63 0.32
CA TYR A 116 -3.69 -2.43 1.76
C TYR A 116 -4.88 -1.53 2.04
N PHE A 117 -5.05 -0.43 1.27
CA PHE A 117 -6.22 0.43 1.39
C PHE A 117 -7.51 -0.29 1.03
N ARG A 118 -7.50 -1.12 -0.02
CA ARG A 118 -8.62 -1.98 -0.40
C ARG A 118 -9.01 -2.91 0.74
N GLN A 119 -8.04 -3.61 1.32
CA GLN A 119 -8.28 -4.56 2.41
C GLN A 119 -8.79 -3.89 3.68
N LEU A 120 -8.37 -2.66 3.93
CA LEU A 120 -8.81 -1.86 5.06
C LEU A 120 -10.14 -1.14 4.80
N ASP A 121 -10.80 -1.35 3.64
CA ASP A 121 -12.00 -0.61 3.23
C ASP A 121 -11.80 0.91 3.32
N ALA A 122 -10.67 1.40 2.81
CA ALA A 122 -10.18 2.77 2.94
C ALA A 122 -9.79 3.42 1.61
N ILE A 123 -10.27 2.91 0.48
CA ILE A 123 -9.99 3.52 -0.84
C ILE A 123 -10.52 4.96 -0.91
N ASP A 124 -11.57 5.27 -0.17
CA ASP A 124 -12.15 6.61 -0.04
C ASP A 124 -11.21 7.64 0.61
N ALA A 125 -10.17 7.20 1.32
CA ALA A 125 -9.11 8.09 1.81
C ALA A 125 -8.17 8.58 0.68
N ILE A 126 -8.19 7.93 -0.50
CA ILE A 126 -7.31 8.25 -1.62
C ILE A 126 -8.08 9.14 -2.61
N ALA A 127 -7.76 10.43 -2.63
CA ALA A 127 -8.35 11.36 -3.57
C ALA A 127 -7.54 11.50 -4.87
N LEU A 128 -6.25 11.18 -4.83
CA LEU A 128 -5.31 11.39 -5.94
C LEU A 128 -4.52 10.13 -6.23
N SER A 129 -4.39 9.78 -7.51
CA SER A 129 -3.69 8.58 -7.97
C SER A 129 -2.47 8.93 -8.82
N GLY A 130 -1.36 8.25 -8.58
CA GLY A 130 -0.17 8.26 -9.43
C GLY A 130 -0.31 7.42 -10.70
N GLN A 131 -1.38 6.64 -10.82
CA GLN A 131 -1.71 5.78 -11.95
C GLN A 131 -2.99 6.25 -12.64
N LYS A 132 -3.06 6.07 -13.96
CA LYS A 132 -4.30 6.28 -14.71
C LYS A 132 -5.26 5.11 -14.49
N GLU A 133 -6.57 5.35 -14.69
CA GLU A 133 -7.62 4.32 -14.58
C GLU A 133 -7.27 3.03 -15.35
N ALA A 134 -6.82 3.17 -16.61
CA ALA A 134 -6.50 2.04 -17.48
C ALA A 134 -5.33 1.17 -16.99
N ASP A 135 -4.49 1.72 -16.10
CA ASP A 135 -3.30 1.04 -15.59
C ASP A 135 -3.55 0.33 -14.24
N TRP A 136 -4.73 0.51 -13.65
CA TRP A 136 -5.15 -0.22 -12.46
C TRP A 136 -5.69 -1.60 -12.82
N TYR A 137 -5.37 -2.58 -12.00
CA TYR A 137 -5.95 -3.93 -12.03
C TYR A 137 -6.89 -4.18 -10.84
N ILE A 138 -6.86 -3.31 -9.82
CA ILE A 138 -7.77 -3.32 -8.67
C ILE A 138 -9.06 -2.62 -9.08
N ASP A 139 -10.18 -3.36 -9.08
CA ASP A 139 -11.46 -2.88 -9.61
C ASP A 139 -12.05 -1.75 -8.77
N GLU A 140 -11.85 -1.76 -7.46
CA GLU A 140 -12.29 -0.69 -6.56
C GLU A 140 -11.56 0.64 -6.85
N ALA A 141 -10.27 0.59 -7.21
CA ALA A 141 -9.52 1.78 -7.64
C ALA A 141 -10.06 2.33 -8.96
N LYS A 142 -10.36 1.46 -9.94
CA LYS A 142 -11.01 1.86 -11.20
C LYS A 142 -12.38 2.50 -10.94
N ALA A 143 -13.19 1.87 -10.09
CA ALA A 143 -14.52 2.36 -9.75
C ALA A 143 -14.48 3.76 -9.11
N ALA A 144 -13.52 4.00 -8.19
CA ALA A 144 -13.31 5.31 -7.58
C ALA A 144 -12.91 6.36 -8.62
N MET A 145 -12.03 6.01 -9.59
CA MET A 145 -11.64 6.92 -10.66
C MET A 145 -12.81 7.20 -11.63
N GLN A 146 -13.61 6.19 -11.98
CA GLN A 146 -14.80 6.34 -12.83
C GLN A 146 -15.88 7.19 -12.16
N ALA A 147 -16.02 7.07 -10.84
CA ALA A 147 -16.93 7.90 -10.04
C ALA A 147 -16.42 9.34 -9.86
N GLY A 148 -15.15 9.60 -10.18
CA GLY A 148 -14.50 10.91 -9.98
C GLY A 148 -14.15 11.24 -8.53
N THR A 149 -14.22 10.26 -7.62
CA THR A 149 -13.78 10.41 -6.23
C THR A 149 -12.28 10.29 -6.07
N MET A 150 -11.61 9.65 -7.03
CA MET A 150 -10.16 9.59 -7.16
C MET A 150 -9.77 10.09 -8.56
N VAL A 151 -8.80 11.00 -8.66
CA VAL A 151 -8.34 11.54 -9.94
C VAL A 151 -6.84 11.31 -10.15
N TYR A 152 -6.43 11.20 -11.42
CA TYR A 152 -5.02 11.09 -11.76
C TYR A 152 -4.31 12.43 -11.53
N ALA A 153 -3.27 12.45 -10.73
CA ALA A 153 -2.49 13.65 -10.38
C ALA A 153 -1.00 13.53 -10.75
N GLY A 154 -0.70 12.82 -11.83
CA GLY A 154 0.68 12.63 -12.30
C GLY A 154 1.35 11.41 -11.68
N LYS A 155 2.57 11.09 -12.15
CA LYS A 155 3.40 9.98 -11.67
C LYS A 155 4.52 10.52 -10.75
N TYR A 156 5.22 9.64 -10.03
CA TYR A 156 6.31 9.98 -9.09
C TYR A 156 7.28 11.05 -9.63
N SER A 157 7.63 11.03 -10.93
CA SER A 157 8.61 11.93 -11.54
C SER A 157 8.00 13.19 -12.16
N ALA A 158 6.68 13.34 -12.16
CA ALA A 158 5.97 14.47 -12.76
C ALA A 158 4.56 14.61 -12.14
N PRO A 159 4.46 14.96 -10.84
CA PRO A 159 3.18 15.24 -10.18
C PRO A 159 2.51 16.48 -10.75
N ASP A 160 1.18 16.50 -10.71
CA ASP A 160 0.38 17.68 -10.99
C ASP A 160 0.18 18.48 -9.68
N TYR A 161 1.11 19.36 -9.38
CA TYR A 161 1.12 20.15 -8.15
C TYR A 161 -0.11 21.07 -8.02
N GLU A 162 -0.69 21.51 -9.15
CA GLU A 162 -1.90 22.35 -9.13
C GLU A 162 -3.10 21.55 -8.63
N THR A 163 -3.28 20.34 -9.16
CA THR A 163 -4.33 19.42 -8.72
C THR A 163 -4.11 18.99 -7.27
N ILE A 164 -2.88 18.66 -6.87
CA ILE A 164 -2.52 18.26 -5.50
C ILE A 164 -2.89 19.37 -4.49
N LEU A 165 -2.54 20.62 -4.80
CA LEU A 165 -2.89 21.78 -3.97
C LEU A 165 -4.40 22.04 -3.95
N ALA A 166 -5.06 21.96 -5.12
CA ALA A 166 -6.49 22.26 -5.24
C ALA A 166 -7.37 21.28 -4.45
N VAL A 167 -6.95 20.02 -4.35
CA VAL A 167 -7.64 18.99 -3.56
C VAL A 167 -7.34 19.13 -2.07
N GLY A 168 -6.24 19.80 -1.70
CA GLY A 168 -5.78 19.90 -0.31
C GLY A 168 -5.19 18.57 0.17
N CYS A 169 -4.23 18.03 -0.59
CA CYS A 169 -3.57 16.77 -0.26
C CYS A 169 -2.97 16.80 1.16
N ASP A 170 -3.30 15.81 1.97
CA ASP A 170 -2.87 15.68 3.37
C ASP A 170 -1.68 14.74 3.55
N LEU A 171 -1.40 13.86 2.57
CA LEU A 171 -0.26 12.96 2.55
C LEU A 171 0.02 12.46 1.13
N ALA A 172 1.27 12.53 0.68
CA ALA A 172 1.74 11.82 -0.51
C ALA A 172 2.41 10.49 -0.10
N ILE A 173 1.95 9.37 -0.68
CA ILE A 173 2.56 8.05 -0.47
C ILE A 173 3.30 7.67 -1.73
N GLU A 174 4.61 7.89 -1.71
CA GLU A 174 5.51 7.66 -2.82
C GLU A 174 6.16 6.28 -2.75
N ASN A 175 6.58 5.75 -3.89
CA ASN A 175 7.42 4.56 -3.93
C ASN A 175 8.91 4.93 -3.99
N THR A 176 9.80 3.96 -3.80
CA THR A 176 11.24 4.18 -3.75
C THR A 176 11.86 4.68 -5.06
N MET A 177 11.13 4.66 -6.19
CA MET A 177 11.57 5.29 -7.44
C MET A 177 11.71 6.80 -7.31
N ILE A 178 11.05 7.41 -6.32
CA ILE A 178 11.16 8.85 -6.01
C ILE A 178 12.60 9.28 -5.70
N TYR A 179 13.45 8.37 -5.22
CA TYR A 179 14.88 8.65 -4.99
C TYR A 179 15.66 9.01 -6.26
N HIS A 180 15.10 8.71 -7.46
CA HIS A 180 15.67 9.17 -8.73
C HIS A 180 15.28 10.61 -9.10
N THR A 181 14.32 11.19 -8.36
CA THR A 181 13.80 12.55 -8.57
C THR A 181 13.58 13.25 -7.23
N PRO A 182 14.63 13.42 -6.39
CA PRO A 182 14.49 13.95 -5.03
C PRO A 182 13.90 15.36 -4.99
N GLU A 183 14.03 16.13 -6.07
CA GLU A 183 13.41 17.45 -6.22
C GLU A 183 11.89 17.43 -6.13
N VAL A 184 11.24 16.28 -6.40
CA VAL A 184 9.79 16.12 -6.25
C VAL A 184 9.42 16.10 -4.77
N ILE A 185 10.19 15.40 -3.93
CA ILE A 185 9.99 15.39 -2.47
C ILE A 185 10.07 16.82 -1.94
N GLU A 186 11.17 17.52 -2.26
CA GLU A 186 11.38 18.91 -1.84
C GLU A 186 10.24 19.83 -2.29
N GLN A 187 9.68 19.60 -3.47
CA GLN A 187 8.59 20.42 -3.99
C GLN A 187 7.26 20.11 -3.29
N LEU A 188 6.94 18.85 -3.00
CA LEU A 188 5.74 18.46 -2.25
C LEU A 188 5.80 19.04 -0.83
N GLU A 189 6.92 18.89 -0.14
CA GLU A 189 7.11 19.44 1.20
C GLU A 189 7.04 20.98 1.22
N ARG A 190 7.59 21.66 0.20
CA ARG A 190 7.53 23.12 0.06
C ARG A 190 6.10 23.65 -0.07
N ILE A 191 5.21 22.88 -0.68
CA ILE A 191 3.78 23.22 -0.78
C ILE A 191 2.97 22.70 0.41
N GLY A 192 3.63 22.15 1.44
CA GLY A 192 3.01 21.71 2.69
C GLY A 192 2.41 20.31 2.65
N VAL A 193 2.77 19.49 1.66
CA VAL A 193 2.32 18.10 1.56
C VAL A 193 3.39 17.18 2.14
N PRO A 194 3.11 16.49 3.26
CA PRO A 194 4.00 15.49 3.82
C PRO A 194 4.23 14.33 2.84
N VAL A 195 5.42 13.74 2.83
CA VAL A 195 5.76 12.61 1.96
C VAL A 195 6.12 11.40 2.81
N LEU A 196 5.40 10.29 2.59
CA LEU A 196 5.74 8.97 3.09
C LEU A 196 6.30 8.14 1.95
N ILE A 197 7.53 7.64 2.09
CA ILE A 197 8.15 6.75 1.10
C ILE A 197 7.89 5.31 1.53
N GLU A 198 7.07 4.63 0.76
CA GLU A 198 6.67 3.24 0.94
C GLU A 198 7.87 2.32 0.66
N ARG A 199 8.21 1.43 1.61
CA ARG A 199 9.39 0.56 1.53
C ARG A 199 9.07 -0.93 1.66
N SER A 200 7.83 -1.35 1.46
CA SER A 200 7.50 -2.79 1.49
C SER A 200 8.32 -3.60 0.49
N SER A 201 8.76 -2.95 -0.61
CA SER A 201 9.64 -3.57 -1.60
C SER A 201 11.05 -3.90 -1.07
N TYR A 202 11.45 -3.31 0.05
CA TYR A 202 12.72 -3.59 0.74
C TYR A 202 12.58 -4.66 1.83
N GLU A 203 11.37 -5.16 2.07
CA GLU A 203 11.22 -6.31 2.98
C GLU A 203 11.87 -7.54 2.37
N PRO A 204 12.80 -8.19 3.10
CA PRO A 204 13.47 -9.37 2.60
C PRO A 204 12.55 -10.59 2.59
N GLU A 205 11.53 -10.61 3.47
CA GLU A 205 10.61 -11.74 3.59
C GLU A 205 9.27 -11.46 2.92
N PRO A 206 8.72 -12.41 2.14
CA PRO A 206 7.40 -12.26 1.51
C PRO A 206 6.30 -11.91 2.51
N LEU A 207 6.30 -12.58 3.66
CA LEU A 207 5.31 -12.36 4.71
C LEU A 207 5.47 -10.97 5.36
N GLY A 208 6.70 -10.44 5.45
CA GLY A 208 6.97 -9.09 5.92
C GLY A 208 6.35 -8.03 5.01
N ARG A 209 6.39 -8.24 3.67
CA ARG A 209 5.71 -7.33 2.74
C ARG A 209 4.20 -7.28 2.98
N MET A 210 3.59 -8.43 3.21
CA MET A 210 2.15 -8.51 3.49
C MET A 210 1.81 -7.86 4.84
N GLU A 211 2.73 -7.92 5.80
CA GLU A 211 2.58 -7.32 7.14
C GLU A 211 2.53 -5.79 7.13
N TRP A 212 2.92 -5.12 6.03
CA TRP A 212 2.75 -3.67 5.84
C TRP A 212 1.29 -3.22 5.92
N LEU A 213 0.33 -4.15 5.79
CA LEU A 213 -1.07 -3.87 6.11
C LEU A 213 -1.24 -3.24 7.50
N LYS A 214 -0.44 -3.69 8.48
CA LYS A 214 -0.47 -3.17 9.86
C LYS A 214 0.03 -1.72 9.94
N LEU A 215 1.00 -1.31 9.12
CA LEU A 215 1.43 0.10 9.05
C LEU A 215 0.30 1.00 8.56
N TYR A 216 -0.35 0.62 7.45
CA TYR A 216 -1.46 1.40 6.91
C TYR A 216 -2.68 1.41 7.82
N ALA A 217 -2.90 0.31 8.53
CA ALA A 217 -3.94 0.27 9.56
C ALA A 217 -3.65 1.24 10.71
N ALA A 218 -2.41 1.30 11.19
CA ALA A 218 -1.99 2.24 12.23
C ALA A 218 -2.07 3.70 11.74
N LEU A 219 -1.75 3.96 10.46
CA LEU A 219 -1.93 5.27 9.83
C LEU A 219 -3.40 5.70 9.83
N LEU A 220 -4.34 4.75 9.61
CA LEU A 220 -5.77 5.00 9.45
C LEU A 220 -6.60 4.76 10.72
N GLY A 221 -6.03 4.17 11.78
CA GLY A 221 -6.73 3.80 13.01
C GLY A 221 -7.63 2.56 12.86
N ARG A 222 -7.12 1.52 12.17
CA ARG A 222 -7.86 0.28 11.84
C ARG A 222 -7.08 -0.99 12.20
N GLU A 223 -6.25 -0.93 13.25
CA GLU A 223 -5.24 -1.95 13.60
C GLU A 223 -5.83 -3.31 13.90
N ASP A 224 -6.95 -3.38 14.64
CA ASP A 224 -7.55 -4.65 15.05
C ASP A 224 -7.98 -5.48 13.82
N ALA A 225 -8.59 -4.84 12.82
CA ALA A 225 -9.02 -5.50 11.59
C ALA A 225 -7.82 -6.01 10.79
N ALA A 226 -6.73 -5.23 10.73
CA ALA A 226 -5.52 -5.61 10.03
C ALA A 226 -4.80 -6.78 10.69
N CYS A 227 -4.70 -6.78 12.02
CA CYS A 227 -4.07 -7.87 12.77
C CYS A 227 -4.85 -9.18 12.56
N ALA A 228 -6.17 -9.16 12.71
CA ALA A 228 -7.01 -10.34 12.49
C ALA A 228 -6.88 -10.88 11.05
N TYR A 229 -6.94 -10.00 10.06
CA TYR A 229 -6.79 -10.41 8.65
C TYR A 229 -5.41 -11.02 8.39
N TYR A 230 -4.34 -10.41 8.90
CA TYR A 230 -2.98 -10.91 8.72
C TYR A 230 -2.79 -12.27 9.38
N ASP A 231 -3.31 -12.46 10.59
CA ASP A 231 -3.25 -13.74 11.31
C ASP A 231 -4.00 -14.85 10.54
N ASP A 232 -5.18 -14.55 9.98
CA ASP A 232 -5.95 -15.48 9.15
C ASP A 232 -5.17 -15.86 7.88
N LEU A 233 -4.49 -14.90 7.26
CA LEU A 233 -3.69 -15.11 6.07
C LEU A 233 -2.48 -16.02 6.37
N ILE A 234 -1.76 -15.80 7.47
CA ILE A 234 -0.66 -16.67 7.91
C ILE A 234 -1.19 -18.07 8.23
N ALA A 235 -2.34 -18.18 8.90
CA ALA A 235 -2.95 -19.48 9.21
C ALA A 235 -3.34 -20.25 7.93
N ALA A 236 -3.79 -19.57 6.88
CA ALA A 236 -4.08 -20.19 5.59
C ALA A 236 -2.82 -20.69 4.87
N LEU A 237 -1.67 -20.06 5.07
CA LEU A 237 -0.38 -20.48 4.49
C LEU A 237 0.30 -21.59 5.29
N ALA A 238 0.01 -21.73 6.59
CA ALA A 238 0.69 -22.66 7.47
C ALA A 238 0.78 -24.12 6.92
N PRO A 239 -0.28 -24.70 6.30
CA PRO A 239 -0.20 -26.04 5.74
C PRO A 239 0.85 -26.20 4.63
N VAL A 240 1.18 -25.12 3.90
CA VAL A 240 2.19 -25.11 2.84
C VAL A 240 3.57 -24.86 3.41
N LEU A 241 3.68 -23.94 4.38
CA LEU A 241 4.94 -23.55 5.00
C LEU A 241 5.56 -24.69 5.82
N ASP A 242 4.74 -25.59 6.36
CA ASP A 242 5.17 -26.74 7.18
C ASP A 242 5.51 -27.99 6.37
N GLN A 243 5.43 -27.93 5.02
CA GLN A 243 5.71 -29.09 4.18
C GLN A 243 7.19 -29.23 3.84
N GLU A 244 7.61 -30.50 3.62
CA GLU A 244 8.94 -30.79 3.10
C GLU A 244 9.09 -30.28 1.66
N PRO A 245 10.26 -29.76 1.27
CA PRO A 245 10.51 -29.33 -0.10
C PRO A 245 10.28 -30.45 -1.10
N THR A 246 9.70 -30.10 -2.26
CA THR A 246 9.40 -31.07 -3.34
C THR A 246 10.65 -31.53 -4.10
N GLY A 247 11.75 -30.79 -3.98
CA GLY A 247 12.97 -30.99 -4.77
C GLY A 247 12.84 -30.56 -6.24
N GLN A 248 11.71 -29.95 -6.63
CA GLN A 248 11.52 -29.42 -7.99
C GLN A 248 12.12 -28.02 -8.12
N THR A 249 12.85 -27.82 -9.20
CA THR A 249 13.53 -26.56 -9.53
C THR A 249 12.60 -25.60 -10.30
N VAL A 250 12.62 -24.33 -9.92
CA VAL A 250 11.76 -23.27 -10.51
C VAL A 250 12.61 -22.10 -10.95
N ALA A 251 12.50 -21.71 -12.23
CA ALA A 251 13.09 -20.47 -12.74
C ALA A 251 11.99 -19.41 -12.96
N PHE A 252 12.22 -18.21 -12.44
CA PHE A 252 11.33 -17.03 -12.59
C PHE A 252 12.07 -15.93 -13.36
N PHE A 253 11.52 -15.54 -14.53
CA PHE A 253 12.24 -14.65 -15.45
C PHE A 253 11.31 -13.89 -16.40
N TYR A 254 11.87 -12.87 -17.08
CA TYR A 254 11.32 -12.33 -18.33
C TYR A 254 12.44 -12.00 -19.32
N ILE A 255 12.11 -11.90 -20.61
CA ILE A 255 13.05 -11.58 -21.67
C ILE A 255 12.93 -10.08 -21.99
N THR A 256 14.03 -9.35 -21.90
CA THR A 256 14.11 -7.95 -22.20
C THR A 256 13.98 -7.69 -23.70
N THR A 257 13.72 -6.45 -24.10
CA THR A 257 13.66 -6.07 -25.53
C THR A 257 14.98 -6.26 -26.28
N SER A 258 16.11 -6.35 -25.56
CA SER A 258 17.43 -6.65 -26.13
C SER A 258 17.73 -8.16 -26.25
N GLY A 259 16.80 -9.03 -25.83
CA GLY A 259 16.97 -10.48 -25.84
C GLY A 259 17.74 -11.04 -24.63
N ALA A 260 18.17 -10.19 -23.70
CA ALA A 260 18.73 -10.62 -22.42
C ALA A 260 17.61 -11.10 -21.48
N VAL A 261 17.97 -11.87 -20.44
CA VAL A 261 17.02 -12.40 -19.48
C VAL A 261 17.15 -11.68 -18.15
N ASN A 262 16.04 -11.16 -17.64
CA ASN A 262 15.99 -10.61 -16.31
C ASN A 262 15.48 -11.67 -15.34
N VAL A 263 16.23 -11.90 -14.26
CA VAL A 263 15.95 -12.90 -13.23
C VAL A 263 15.98 -12.25 -11.84
N ARG A 264 15.43 -12.91 -10.84
CA ARG A 264 15.53 -12.49 -9.45
C ARG A 264 16.82 -13.00 -8.82
N LYS A 265 17.42 -12.20 -7.96
CA LYS A 265 18.51 -12.67 -7.10
C LYS A 265 17.98 -13.64 -6.05
N SER A 266 18.85 -14.48 -5.50
CA SER A 266 18.46 -15.54 -4.56
C SER A 266 17.84 -15.06 -3.25
N GLY A 267 18.18 -13.84 -2.81
CA GLY A 267 17.61 -13.21 -1.62
C GLY A 267 16.32 -12.42 -1.87
N ASP A 268 15.88 -12.29 -3.14
CA ASP A 268 14.65 -11.57 -3.49
C ASP A 268 13.39 -12.29 -2.95
N TYR A 269 12.36 -11.51 -2.62
CA TYR A 269 11.11 -12.03 -2.06
C TYR A 269 10.42 -13.06 -2.96
N ILE A 270 10.53 -12.97 -4.30
CA ILE A 270 9.96 -13.97 -5.22
C ILE A 270 10.72 -15.30 -5.10
N ALA A 271 12.06 -15.24 -5.03
CA ALA A 271 12.86 -16.45 -4.84
C ALA A 271 12.54 -17.14 -3.51
N LYS A 272 12.33 -16.33 -2.45
CA LYS A 272 11.90 -16.82 -1.14
C LYS A 272 10.47 -17.37 -1.17
N ALA A 273 9.53 -16.71 -1.85
CA ALA A 273 8.16 -17.20 -2.01
C ALA A 273 8.11 -18.57 -2.72
N ILE A 274 8.96 -18.78 -3.73
CA ILE A 274 9.10 -20.09 -4.40
C ILE A 274 9.60 -21.15 -3.41
N ARG A 275 10.60 -20.82 -2.56
CA ARG A 275 11.07 -21.76 -1.53
C ARG A 275 10.02 -22.04 -0.47
N MET A 276 9.27 -21.02 -0.05
CA MET A 276 8.14 -21.18 0.89
C MET A 276 7.05 -22.09 0.33
N ALA A 277 6.86 -22.09 -1.00
CA ALA A 277 5.95 -23.00 -1.69
C ALA A 277 6.48 -24.45 -1.81
N GLY A 278 7.71 -24.73 -1.35
CA GLY A 278 8.35 -26.04 -1.43
C GLY A 278 9.17 -26.26 -2.70
N GLY A 279 9.41 -25.24 -3.52
CA GLY A 279 10.27 -25.31 -4.70
C GLY A 279 11.72 -24.96 -4.41
N GLU A 280 12.62 -25.38 -5.29
CA GLU A 280 14.00 -24.93 -5.33
C GLU A 280 14.13 -23.80 -6.36
N TYR A 281 14.41 -22.57 -5.93
CA TYR A 281 14.64 -21.47 -6.87
C TYR A 281 15.98 -21.64 -7.60
N VAL A 282 15.96 -21.61 -8.93
CA VAL A 282 17.18 -21.64 -9.77
C VAL A 282 17.91 -20.32 -9.57
N SER A 283 19.06 -20.38 -8.88
CA SER A 283 19.87 -19.20 -8.57
C SER A 283 20.83 -18.89 -9.72
N PHE A 284 20.93 -17.59 -10.05
CA PHE A 284 21.82 -17.07 -11.08
C PHE A 284 22.91 -16.16 -10.51
N ASP A 285 22.89 -15.90 -9.21
CA ASP A 285 23.88 -15.11 -8.50
C ASP A 285 24.78 -16.02 -7.66
N GLU A 286 26.09 -15.80 -7.79
CA GLU A 286 27.12 -16.52 -7.03
C GLU A 286 27.36 -15.92 -5.64
N SER A 287 26.78 -14.75 -5.35
CA SER A 287 27.14 -13.93 -4.17
C SER A 287 26.74 -14.55 -2.83
N GLY A 288 25.75 -15.46 -2.83
CA GLY A 288 25.24 -16.08 -1.60
C GLY A 288 24.74 -15.07 -0.55
N GLU A 289 24.56 -13.81 -0.94
CA GLU A 289 24.04 -12.76 -0.04
C GLU A 289 22.56 -13.04 0.24
N GLU A 290 22.27 -13.46 1.46
CA GLU A 290 20.91 -13.78 1.92
C GLU A 290 19.91 -12.63 1.70
N ASN A 291 20.40 -11.40 1.60
CA ASN A 291 19.60 -10.16 1.45
C ASN A 291 19.81 -9.44 0.12
N ALA A 292 20.26 -10.14 -0.93
CA ALA A 292 20.35 -9.56 -2.26
C ALA A 292 18.93 -9.33 -2.83
N LEU A 293 18.29 -8.25 -2.37
CA LEU A 293 17.03 -7.76 -2.91
C LEU A 293 17.30 -7.26 -4.32
N SER A 294 16.61 -7.70 -5.30
CA SER A 294 16.48 -7.12 -6.63
C SER A 294 16.59 -8.14 -7.76
N THR A 295 16.59 -7.62 -8.96
CA THR A 295 16.78 -8.37 -10.19
C THR A 295 18.21 -8.22 -10.69
N MET A 296 18.58 -9.11 -11.60
CA MET A 296 19.78 -8.98 -12.42
C MET A 296 19.45 -9.34 -13.88
N THR A 297 20.19 -8.76 -14.79
CA THR A 297 20.06 -9.07 -16.21
C THR A 297 21.28 -9.89 -16.65
N ILE A 298 21.02 -11.07 -17.22
CA ILE A 298 22.03 -12.00 -17.69
C ILE A 298 21.85 -12.26 -19.19
N GLN A 299 22.88 -12.80 -19.82
CA GLN A 299 22.78 -13.23 -21.22
C GLN A 299 21.91 -14.48 -21.35
N MET A 300 21.27 -14.65 -22.52
CA MET A 300 20.42 -15.81 -22.79
C MET A 300 21.18 -17.14 -22.64
N GLU A 301 22.44 -17.17 -23.05
CA GLU A 301 23.30 -18.35 -22.93
C GLU A 301 23.51 -18.74 -21.46
N SER A 302 23.75 -17.75 -20.58
CA SER A 302 23.90 -18.04 -19.14
C SER A 302 22.60 -18.54 -18.52
N PHE A 303 21.46 -18.01 -18.97
CA PHE A 303 20.14 -18.50 -18.54
C PHE A 303 19.91 -19.93 -19.04
N TYR A 304 20.25 -20.21 -20.30
CA TYR A 304 20.16 -21.55 -20.90
C TYR A 304 20.98 -22.55 -20.10
N ASP A 305 22.27 -22.28 -19.88
CA ASP A 305 23.17 -23.20 -19.17
C ASP A 305 22.71 -23.51 -17.74
N THR A 306 22.05 -22.52 -17.07
CA THR A 306 21.68 -22.65 -15.66
C THR A 306 20.27 -23.22 -15.46
N ALA A 307 19.31 -22.88 -16.33
CA ALA A 307 17.90 -23.21 -16.14
C ALA A 307 17.37 -24.28 -17.14
N LEU A 308 18.25 -24.87 -17.99
CA LEU A 308 17.87 -25.87 -19.01
C LEU A 308 17.07 -27.04 -18.42
N ASP A 309 17.52 -27.54 -17.27
CA ASP A 309 16.93 -28.67 -16.57
C ASP A 309 15.87 -28.29 -15.52
N ALA A 310 15.47 -27.02 -15.46
CA ALA A 310 14.43 -26.56 -14.52
C ALA A 310 13.12 -27.34 -14.75
N ASP A 311 12.49 -27.76 -13.64
CA ASP A 311 11.23 -28.51 -13.68
C ASP A 311 10.04 -27.60 -14.03
N VAL A 312 10.10 -26.33 -13.62
CA VAL A 312 9.05 -25.33 -13.82
C VAL A 312 9.67 -24.03 -14.32
N LEU A 313 9.09 -23.46 -15.36
CA LEU A 313 9.39 -22.11 -15.81
C LEU A 313 8.20 -21.19 -15.50
N ILE A 314 8.44 -20.04 -14.85
CA ILE A 314 7.45 -19.00 -14.60
C ILE A 314 7.88 -17.71 -15.29
N TYR A 315 7.15 -17.31 -16.32
CA TYR A 315 7.38 -16.06 -17.04
C TYR A 315 6.76 -14.88 -16.33
N ASN A 316 7.54 -13.84 -16.06
CA ASN A 316 7.05 -12.62 -15.44
C ASN A 316 6.38 -11.70 -16.46
N SER A 317 5.06 -11.79 -16.60
CA SER A 317 4.27 -11.01 -17.55
C SER A 317 3.97 -9.58 -17.08
N THR A 318 4.42 -9.18 -15.91
CA THR A 318 4.08 -7.85 -15.35
C THR A 318 4.88 -6.71 -16.00
N ILE A 319 5.98 -7.01 -16.68
CA ILE A 319 6.95 -6.01 -17.16
C ILE A 319 6.80 -5.72 -18.65
N ASP A 320 6.80 -6.76 -19.51
CA ASP A 320 6.94 -6.63 -20.96
C ASP A 320 5.63 -6.84 -21.75
N GLY A 321 4.51 -6.84 -21.08
CA GLY A 321 3.20 -7.12 -21.68
C GLY A 321 2.84 -8.61 -21.66
N GLY A 322 3.79 -9.48 -21.33
CA GLY A 322 3.59 -10.90 -21.11
C GLY A 322 3.54 -11.75 -22.37
N ILE A 323 3.34 -13.05 -22.14
CA ILE A 323 3.12 -14.07 -23.16
C ILE A 323 1.92 -14.92 -22.75
N THR A 324 1.26 -15.55 -23.73
CA THR A 324 0.06 -16.35 -23.52
C THR A 324 0.19 -17.79 -24.05
N SER A 325 1.27 -18.08 -24.81
CA SER A 325 1.51 -19.38 -25.39
C SER A 325 3.01 -19.73 -25.43
N ILE A 326 3.27 -21.03 -25.59
CA ILE A 326 4.64 -21.55 -25.83
C ILE A 326 5.20 -20.97 -27.13
N ASP A 327 4.39 -20.82 -28.18
CA ASP A 327 4.83 -20.24 -29.45
C ASP A 327 5.35 -18.81 -29.29
N GLU A 328 4.71 -18.01 -28.44
CA GLU A 328 5.18 -16.65 -28.13
C GLU A 328 6.51 -16.67 -27.35
N LEU A 329 6.71 -17.64 -26.45
CA LEU A 329 7.99 -17.83 -25.77
C LEU A 329 9.09 -18.21 -26.76
N LEU A 330 8.83 -19.18 -27.64
CA LEU A 330 9.76 -19.62 -28.69
C LEU A 330 10.07 -18.51 -29.70
N ALA A 331 9.11 -17.63 -30.00
CA ALA A 331 9.34 -16.48 -30.85
C ALA A 331 10.29 -15.46 -30.20
N LYS A 332 10.34 -15.35 -28.87
CA LYS A 332 11.33 -14.53 -28.15
C LYS A 332 12.73 -15.15 -28.20
N SER A 333 12.85 -16.48 -28.06
CA SER A 333 14.09 -17.21 -28.25
C SER A 333 13.81 -18.69 -28.58
N PRO A 334 14.27 -19.20 -29.75
CA PRO A 334 14.12 -20.60 -30.12
C PRO A 334 14.81 -21.58 -29.16
N LEU A 335 15.79 -21.12 -28.37
CA LEU A 335 16.52 -21.97 -27.41
C LEU A 335 15.59 -22.60 -26.37
N PHE A 336 14.44 -21.97 -26.08
CA PHE A 336 13.47 -22.50 -25.11
C PHE A 336 12.91 -23.87 -25.51
N ALA A 337 13.00 -24.28 -26.79
CA ALA A 337 12.55 -25.61 -27.23
C ALA A 337 13.31 -26.77 -26.53
N ASP A 338 14.53 -26.51 -26.08
CA ASP A 338 15.37 -27.50 -25.42
C ASP A 338 15.14 -27.64 -23.92
N PHE A 339 14.43 -26.63 -23.31
CA PHE A 339 14.20 -26.62 -21.86
C PHE A 339 13.28 -27.75 -21.43
N LYS A 340 13.66 -28.47 -20.35
CA LYS A 340 12.87 -29.55 -19.76
C LYS A 340 11.42 -29.14 -19.50
N ALA A 341 11.20 -27.99 -18.89
CA ALA A 341 9.85 -27.49 -18.58
C ALA A 341 9.01 -27.27 -19.84
N VAL A 342 9.60 -26.82 -20.95
CA VAL A 342 8.89 -26.65 -22.24
C VAL A 342 8.53 -28.02 -22.83
N GLN A 343 9.47 -28.97 -22.81
CA GLN A 343 9.24 -30.34 -23.31
C GLN A 343 8.19 -31.10 -22.51
N THR A 344 8.09 -30.83 -21.20
CA THR A 344 7.09 -31.44 -20.30
C THR A 344 5.80 -30.67 -20.20
N GLY A 345 5.70 -29.47 -20.82
CA GLY A 345 4.53 -28.59 -20.75
C GLY A 345 4.32 -27.97 -19.38
N ASN A 346 5.40 -27.76 -18.62
CA ASN A 346 5.33 -27.14 -17.28
C ASN A 346 5.84 -25.69 -17.29
N VAL A 347 5.24 -24.89 -18.17
CA VAL A 347 5.56 -23.47 -18.34
C VAL A 347 4.34 -22.63 -17.99
N TRP A 348 4.55 -21.64 -17.16
CA TRP A 348 3.52 -20.78 -16.61
C TRP A 348 3.86 -19.30 -16.83
N CYS A 349 2.87 -18.43 -16.83
CA CYS A 349 3.08 -17.00 -16.73
C CYS A 349 2.33 -16.43 -15.54
N ILE A 350 2.91 -15.41 -14.92
CA ILE A 350 2.23 -14.67 -13.84
C ILE A 350 1.35 -13.58 -14.45
N THR A 351 0.17 -13.37 -13.88
CA THR A 351 -0.78 -12.34 -14.33
C THR A 351 -0.31 -10.93 -13.97
N LYS A 352 -0.74 -9.93 -14.75
CA LYS A 352 -0.26 -8.55 -14.66
C LYS A 352 -0.66 -7.82 -13.36
N ASN A 353 -1.77 -8.24 -12.74
CA ASN A 353 -2.26 -7.66 -11.49
C ASN A 353 -1.40 -7.98 -10.27
N PHE A 354 -0.56 -9.00 -10.33
CA PHE A 354 0.21 -9.52 -9.20
C PHE A 354 0.96 -8.43 -8.42
N TYR A 355 1.64 -7.50 -9.07
CA TYR A 355 2.45 -6.50 -8.37
C TYR A 355 1.64 -5.34 -7.75
N GLN A 356 0.33 -5.24 -8.05
CA GLN A 356 -0.58 -4.29 -7.41
C GLN A 356 -1.31 -4.89 -6.22
N GLU A 357 -1.30 -6.22 -6.08
CA GLU A 357 -1.99 -6.96 -5.04
C GLU A 357 -0.99 -7.52 -4.02
N SER A 358 -0.45 -6.63 -3.19
CA SER A 358 0.65 -6.96 -2.26
C SER A 358 0.29 -8.02 -1.22
N LEU A 359 -0.96 -8.06 -0.76
CA LEU A 359 -1.46 -9.06 0.18
C LEU A 359 -1.65 -10.43 -0.47
N ALA A 360 -1.89 -10.43 -1.76
CA ALA A 360 -2.09 -11.66 -2.52
C ALA A 360 -0.78 -12.40 -2.88
N LEU A 361 0.36 -11.94 -2.36
CA LEU A 361 1.62 -12.69 -2.41
C LEU A 361 1.49 -14.07 -1.76
N GLY A 362 0.62 -14.20 -0.74
CA GLY A 362 0.24 -15.48 -0.16
C GLY A 362 -0.40 -16.43 -1.18
N ASP A 363 -1.30 -15.92 -2.02
CA ASP A 363 -1.94 -16.73 -3.08
C ASP A 363 -0.92 -17.17 -4.14
N MET A 364 0.10 -16.36 -4.43
CA MET A 364 1.20 -16.79 -5.30
C MET A 364 1.97 -17.96 -4.70
N ILE A 365 2.22 -17.97 -3.39
CA ILE A 365 2.86 -19.11 -2.70
C ILE A 365 1.99 -20.36 -2.86
N LEU A 366 0.67 -20.23 -2.67
CA LEU A 366 -0.29 -21.33 -2.86
C LEU A 366 -0.34 -21.81 -4.31
N ASP A 367 -0.34 -20.91 -5.29
CA ASP A 367 -0.32 -21.23 -6.72
C ASP A 367 0.94 -22.01 -7.09
N VAL A 368 2.13 -21.53 -6.67
CA VAL A 368 3.40 -22.22 -6.92
C VAL A 368 3.40 -23.60 -6.27
N HIS A 369 2.92 -23.68 -5.01
CA HIS A 369 2.78 -24.98 -4.33
C HIS A 369 1.87 -25.96 -5.10
N ALA A 370 0.73 -25.46 -5.59
CA ALA A 370 -0.19 -26.28 -6.39
C ALA A 370 0.47 -26.79 -7.68
N VAL A 371 1.21 -25.93 -8.39
CA VAL A 371 1.92 -26.28 -9.63
C VAL A 371 3.02 -27.32 -9.37
N LEU A 372 3.77 -27.17 -8.26
CA LEU A 372 4.80 -28.14 -7.89
C LEU A 372 4.25 -29.53 -7.59
N ASN A 373 3.04 -29.63 -7.06
CA ASN A 373 2.41 -30.89 -6.74
C ASN A 373 1.52 -31.45 -7.86
N ASN A 374 1.06 -30.60 -8.77
CA ASN A 374 0.22 -30.99 -9.91
C ASN A 374 0.46 -30.06 -11.11
N PRO A 375 1.16 -30.55 -12.17
CA PRO A 375 1.41 -29.76 -13.37
C PRO A 375 0.14 -29.40 -14.16
N ASP A 376 -1.01 -30.00 -13.84
CA ASP A 376 -2.33 -29.67 -14.41
C ASP A 376 -3.21 -28.91 -13.42
N ALA A 377 -2.60 -28.25 -12.44
CA ALA A 377 -3.31 -27.37 -11.49
C ALA A 377 -4.16 -26.32 -12.24
N ALA A 378 -5.37 -26.14 -11.79
CA ALA A 378 -6.35 -25.21 -12.36
C ALA A 378 -6.88 -24.28 -11.28
N ASP A 379 -7.62 -23.25 -11.68
CA ASP A 379 -8.25 -22.26 -10.80
C ASP A 379 -7.23 -21.49 -9.94
N LEU A 380 -6.01 -21.31 -10.49
CA LEU A 380 -4.95 -20.52 -9.87
C LEU A 380 -5.23 -19.03 -10.01
N ARG A 381 -4.87 -18.26 -8.98
CA ARG A 381 -5.10 -16.81 -8.97
C ARG A 381 -4.17 -16.07 -9.94
N PHE A 382 -2.88 -16.33 -9.85
CA PHE A 382 -1.86 -15.60 -10.59
C PHE A 382 -1.16 -16.41 -11.67
N LEU A 383 -1.05 -17.73 -11.52
CA LEU A 383 -0.36 -18.53 -12.49
C LEU A 383 -1.31 -19.01 -13.59
N LYS A 384 -0.92 -18.81 -14.84
CA LYS A 384 -1.62 -19.28 -16.04
C LYS A 384 -0.67 -20.17 -16.83
N LYS A 385 -1.11 -21.43 -17.09
CA LYS A 385 -0.33 -22.38 -17.89
C LYS A 385 -0.26 -21.89 -19.33
N LEU A 386 0.94 -21.90 -19.92
CA LEU A 386 1.12 -21.62 -21.34
C LEU A 386 0.77 -22.87 -22.16
N SER A 387 -0.01 -22.70 -23.21
CA SER A 387 -0.49 -23.78 -24.09
C SER A 387 0.09 -23.66 -25.51
#